data_a46833f91039c88edaea60cf8a2bea81
#
_entry.id   a46833f91039c88edaea60cf8a2bea81
#
_cell.length_a   1.000
_cell.length_b   1.000
_cell.length_c   1.000
_cell.angle_alpha   90.00
_cell.angle_beta   90.00
_cell.angle_gamma   90.00
#
_symmetry.space_group_name_H-M   'P 1'
#
loop_
_entity.id
_entity.type
_entity.pdbx_description
1 polymer ?
#
loop_
_entity_poly.entity_id
_entity_poly.type
_entity_poly.pdbx_seq_one_letter_code
_entity_poly.pdbx_strand_id
1 'polypeptide(L)'
;MQYGHELVRQIEFLRDSQSLAMAHLRNIRRYAGVIVLTLMSVSGVESVLAVPKETSTEKAEHLRQQANPQLFNNWTFDKDQAGGVPKGFLAVASGDQPGGDWKVEAQSAAPSSPNVVLGASSCPACVQLLVAQGFQYEYPELVVRIRQGADATSGQIGVVFGLKDPKNYYATVVDLSQKSIEVVRVIEGKESILGRAAIKAKPVEWHTLRVQRNTIVSKDFVETFFDGSLTLSVEDQALGVGQVGMVVRGQATARFDNFNASPLYSSRPLSAPAAY
;
A
#
# COMPACT_ATOMS: atom_id res chain seq x y z
N MET A 1 51.65 -19.16 11.23
CA MET A 1 51.67 -19.57 9.79
C MET A 1 50.27 -19.73 9.19
N GLN A 2 49.33 -18.92 9.55
CA GLN A 2 47.90 -19.07 9.10
C GLN A 2 47.44 -17.98 8.13
N TYR A 3 48.19 -16.91 7.97
CA TYR A 3 47.83 -15.78 7.08
C TYR A 3 48.24 -15.93 5.61
N GLY A 4 49.06 -16.94 5.27
CA GLY A 4 49.52 -17.13 3.87
C GLY A 4 48.51 -17.87 2.98
N HIS A 5 47.67 -18.73 3.55
CA HIS A 5 46.72 -19.54 2.77
C HIS A 5 45.45 -18.78 2.36
N GLU A 6 45.06 -17.78 3.13
CA GLU A 6 43.87 -16.98 2.83
C GLU A 6 44.11 -15.98 1.68
N LEU A 7 45.33 -15.43 1.64
CA LEU A 7 45.72 -14.49 0.59
C LEU A 7 45.83 -15.17 -0.78
N VAL A 8 46.33 -16.41 -0.82
CA VAL A 8 46.45 -17.19 -2.05
C VAL A 8 45.07 -17.55 -2.63
N ARG A 9 44.08 -17.91 -1.79
CA ARG A 9 42.70 -18.17 -2.22
C ARG A 9 42.00 -16.94 -2.78
N GLN A 10 42.23 -15.76 -2.22
CA GLN A 10 41.65 -14.53 -2.74
C GLN A 10 42.25 -14.14 -4.10
N ILE A 11 43.53 -14.38 -4.32
CA ILE A 11 44.18 -14.10 -5.60
C ILE A 11 43.70 -15.08 -6.69
N GLU A 12 43.49 -16.33 -6.37
CA GLU A 12 42.96 -17.31 -7.33
C GLU A 12 41.49 -17.00 -7.68
N PHE A 13 40.66 -16.58 -6.74
CA PHE A 13 39.27 -16.19 -6.99
C PHE A 13 39.16 -14.93 -7.91
N LEU A 14 40.04 -13.96 -7.73
CA LEU A 14 40.09 -12.77 -8.59
C LEU A 14 40.59 -13.09 -9.99
N ARG A 15 41.51 -14.06 -10.15
CA ARG A 15 42.04 -14.49 -11.44
C ARG A 15 41.00 -15.26 -12.28
N ASP A 16 40.18 -16.10 -11.62
CA ASP A 16 39.11 -16.83 -12.28
C ASP A 16 37.93 -15.91 -12.69
N SER A 17 37.62 -14.89 -11.92
CA SER A 17 36.60 -13.91 -12.28
C SER A 17 36.99 -13.03 -13.47
N GLN A 18 38.28 -12.68 -13.61
CA GLN A 18 38.77 -11.96 -14.77
C GLN A 18 38.83 -12.86 -16.03
N SER A 19 39.10 -14.14 -15.90
CA SER A 19 39.06 -15.10 -17.00
C SER A 19 37.66 -15.29 -17.57
N LEU A 20 36.64 -15.36 -16.72
CA LEU A 20 35.23 -15.45 -17.12
C LEU A 20 34.73 -14.17 -17.82
N ALA A 21 35.15 -13.00 -17.35
CA ALA A 21 34.80 -11.73 -17.98
C ALA A 21 35.42 -11.57 -19.38
N MET A 22 36.67 -12.03 -19.59
CA MET A 22 37.33 -12.00 -20.88
C MET A 22 36.78 -13.02 -21.88
N ALA A 23 36.25 -14.16 -21.40
CA ALA A 23 35.56 -15.13 -22.24
C ALA A 23 34.23 -14.58 -22.76
N HIS A 24 33.50 -13.82 -21.94
CA HIS A 24 32.24 -13.16 -22.31
C HIS A 24 32.43 -12.08 -23.36
N LEU A 25 33.48 -11.26 -23.24
CA LEU A 25 33.83 -10.23 -24.20
C LEU A 25 34.31 -10.78 -25.56
N ARG A 26 34.92 -11.96 -25.58
CA ARG A 26 35.31 -12.62 -26.85
C ARG A 26 34.10 -13.19 -27.61
N ASN A 27 33.06 -13.62 -26.92
CA ASN A 27 31.82 -14.07 -27.56
C ASN A 27 31.01 -12.94 -28.15
N ILE A 28 30.99 -11.76 -27.52
CA ILE A 28 30.28 -10.58 -28.06
C ILE A 28 30.90 -10.08 -29.37
N ARG A 29 32.23 -10.18 -29.54
CA ARG A 29 32.91 -9.82 -30.78
C ARG A 29 32.64 -10.79 -31.96
N ARG A 30 32.23 -12.03 -31.69
CA ARG A 30 31.93 -13.00 -32.77
C ARG A 30 30.50 -12.83 -33.34
N TYR A 31 29.59 -12.17 -32.62
CA TYR A 31 28.24 -11.88 -33.09
C TYR A 31 28.08 -10.51 -33.75
N ALA A 32 29.06 -9.61 -33.61
CA ALA A 32 29.05 -8.30 -34.26
C ALA A 32 29.46 -8.33 -35.76
N GLY A 33 29.83 -9.49 -36.28
CA GLY A 33 30.27 -9.65 -37.68
C GLY A 33 29.23 -10.21 -38.66
N VAL A 34 27.99 -10.45 -38.25
CA VAL A 34 26.95 -11.07 -39.12
C VAL A 34 25.72 -10.19 -39.31
N ILE A 35 25.68 -8.97 -38.74
CA ILE A 35 24.56 -8.03 -38.91
C ILE A 35 24.97 -6.87 -39.81
N VAL A 36 25.59 -7.14 -40.97
CA VAL A 36 25.70 -6.18 -42.07
C VAL A 36 25.47 -6.98 -43.35
N LEU A 37 24.25 -7.11 -43.78
CA LEU A 37 23.73 -7.19 -45.13
C LEU A 37 22.35 -7.88 -45.15
N THR A 38 21.32 -7.15 -44.73
CA THR A 38 19.97 -7.27 -45.31
C THR A 38 19.20 -5.98 -45.03
N LEU A 39 19.63 -4.92 -45.68
CA LEU A 39 18.79 -3.78 -45.97
C LEU A 39 17.97 -4.16 -47.21
N MET A 40 16.83 -4.81 -46.97
CA MET A 40 15.74 -4.84 -47.93
C MET A 40 14.47 -4.40 -47.22
N SER A 41 14.05 -3.22 -47.61
CA SER A 41 12.69 -2.67 -47.61
C SER A 41 11.61 -3.57 -47.02
N VAL A 42 11.33 -3.40 -45.72
CA VAL A 42 10.03 -3.64 -45.12
C VAL A 42 9.55 -2.27 -44.71
N SER A 43 8.61 -1.71 -45.45
CA SER A 43 7.68 -0.68 -45.01
C SER A 43 6.86 -1.30 -43.86
N GLY A 44 7.49 -1.43 -42.70
CA GLY A 44 6.91 -1.89 -41.47
C GLY A 44 6.19 -0.72 -40.84
N VAL A 45 4.88 -0.80 -40.84
CA VAL A 45 3.97 -0.03 -40.02
C VAL A 45 4.57 -0.03 -38.60
N GLU A 46 5.14 1.11 -38.19
CA GLU A 46 5.40 1.38 -36.78
C GLU A 46 4.03 1.35 -36.09
N SER A 47 3.73 0.23 -35.48
CA SER A 47 2.65 0.15 -34.49
C SER A 47 3.13 1.00 -33.31
N VAL A 48 2.97 2.31 -33.40
CA VAL A 48 2.94 3.19 -32.25
C VAL A 48 1.86 2.57 -31.38
N LEU A 49 2.29 1.92 -30.28
CA LEU A 49 1.38 1.52 -29.22
C LEU A 49 0.75 2.83 -28.74
N ALA A 50 -0.41 3.15 -29.29
CA ALA A 50 -1.19 4.28 -28.88
C ALA A 50 -1.48 4.05 -27.40
N VAL A 51 -0.86 4.86 -26.52
CA VAL A 51 -1.26 4.96 -25.13
C VAL A 51 -2.77 5.15 -25.14
N PRO A 52 -3.54 4.28 -24.46
CA PRO A 52 -4.98 4.43 -24.43
C PRO A 52 -5.29 5.85 -23.97
N LYS A 53 -5.90 6.61 -24.85
CA LYS A 53 -6.30 7.98 -24.53
C LYS A 53 -7.42 7.85 -23.53
N GLU A 54 -7.19 8.35 -22.30
CA GLU A 54 -8.22 8.43 -21.27
C GLU A 54 -9.52 8.94 -21.93
N THR A 55 -10.59 8.20 -21.76
CA THR A 55 -11.85 8.59 -22.36
C THR A 55 -12.33 9.90 -21.74
N SER A 56 -13.06 10.70 -22.50
CA SER A 56 -13.62 11.96 -21.99
C SER A 56 -14.49 11.74 -20.74
N THR A 57 -15.08 10.56 -20.61
CA THR A 57 -15.91 10.14 -19.47
C THR A 57 -15.06 9.87 -18.23
N GLU A 58 -13.95 9.16 -18.35
CA GLU A 58 -13.01 8.90 -17.24
C GLU A 58 -12.39 10.20 -16.72
N LYS A 59 -11.98 11.07 -17.63
CA LYS A 59 -11.45 12.37 -17.28
C LYS A 59 -12.49 13.25 -16.59
N ALA A 60 -13.74 13.21 -17.04
CA ALA A 60 -14.84 13.96 -16.41
C ALA A 60 -15.14 13.42 -15.01
N GLU A 61 -15.09 12.11 -14.80
CA GLU A 61 -15.30 11.51 -13.49
C GLU A 61 -14.16 11.81 -12.53
N HIS A 62 -12.91 11.73 -12.96
CA HIS A 62 -11.74 12.18 -12.20
C HIS A 62 -11.86 13.65 -11.78
N LEU A 63 -12.24 14.52 -12.70
CA LEU A 63 -12.44 15.94 -12.39
C LEU A 63 -13.61 16.17 -11.43
N ARG A 64 -14.68 15.39 -11.52
CA ARG A 64 -15.81 15.45 -10.57
C ARG A 64 -15.40 15.02 -9.18
N GLN A 65 -14.65 13.92 -9.04
CA GLN A 65 -14.14 13.49 -7.74
C GLN A 65 -13.19 14.52 -7.16
N GLN A 66 -12.31 15.07 -7.97
CA GLN A 66 -11.40 16.16 -7.57
C GLN A 66 -12.15 17.43 -7.11
N ALA A 67 -13.26 17.76 -7.75
CA ALA A 67 -14.05 18.94 -7.42
C ALA A 67 -15.01 18.73 -6.25
N ASN A 68 -15.20 17.51 -5.75
CA ASN A 68 -16.13 17.22 -4.67
C ASN A 68 -15.50 17.43 -3.29
N PRO A 69 -15.76 18.56 -2.61
CA PRO A 69 -15.19 18.86 -1.29
C PRO A 69 -15.63 17.86 -0.21
N GLN A 70 -16.72 17.12 -0.42
CA GLN A 70 -17.20 16.10 0.52
C GLN A 70 -16.29 14.88 0.60
N LEU A 71 -15.39 14.69 -0.37
CA LEU A 71 -14.42 13.60 -0.36
C LEU A 71 -13.11 13.93 0.39
N PHE A 72 -12.97 15.18 0.90
CA PHE A 72 -11.84 15.57 1.74
C PHE A 72 -12.24 15.46 3.20
N ASN A 73 -11.97 14.30 3.78
CA ASN A 73 -12.40 14.01 5.14
C ASN A 73 -11.21 13.92 6.09
N ASN A 74 -11.40 14.51 7.26
CA ASN A 74 -10.45 14.42 8.38
C ASN A 74 -11.22 14.13 9.66
N TRP A 75 -11.05 12.93 10.19
CA TRP A 75 -11.65 12.49 11.44
C TRP A 75 -10.60 12.48 12.56
N THR A 76 -10.71 13.43 13.48
CA THR A 76 -9.88 13.51 14.69
C THR A 76 -10.55 12.83 15.87
N PHE A 77 -11.84 12.49 15.77
CA PHE A 77 -12.67 11.86 16.80
C PHE A 77 -12.88 12.68 18.08
N ASP A 78 -12.30 13.87 18.19
CA ASP A 78 -12.30 14.72 19.39
C ASP A 78 -13.68 15.19 19.80
N LYS A 79 -14.63 15.23 18.86
CA LYS A 79 -16.01 15.66 19.07
C LYS A 79 -16.98 14.48 19.29
N ASP A 80 -16.49 13.25 19.17
CA ASP A 80 -17.30 12.06 19.32
C ASP A 80 -17.46 11.70 20.80
N GLN A 81 -18.59 11.09 21.15
CA GLN A 81 -18.86 10.67 22.51
C GLN A 81 -18.03 9.42 22.84
N ALA A 82 -17.31 9.45 23.95
CA ALA A 82 -16.55 8.31 24.44
C ALA A 82 -17.48 7.11 24.76
N GLY A 83 -16.98 5.90 24.53
CA GLY A 83 -17.66 4.64 24.82
C GLY A 83 -18.46 4.05 23.66
N GLY A 84 -18.74 4.81 22.60
CA GLY A 84 -19.45 4.35 21.41
C GLY A 84 -18.62 4.32 20.15
N VAL A 85 -19.16 3.74 19.09
CA VAL A 85 -18.60 3.82 17.74
C VAL A 85 -18.61 5.27 17.26
N PRO A 86 -17.53 5.78 16.62
CA PRO A 86 -17.48 7.16 16.16
C PRO A 86 -18.62 7.46 15.17
N LYS A 87 -19.10 8.71 15.21
CA LYS A 87 -20.18 9.16 14.31
C LYS A 87 -19.74 9.06 12.85
N GLY A 88 -20.62 8.53 12.00
CA GLY A 88 -20.35 8.35 10.58
C GLY A 88 -19.52 7.11 10.24
N PHE A 89 -19.28 6.23 11.20
CA PHE A 89 -18.63 4.95 10.99
C PHE A 89 -19.55 3.78 11.32
N LEU A 90 -19.27 2.64 10.70
CA LEU A 90 -19.93 1.36 10.95
C LEU A 90 -18.89 0.30 11.29
N ALA A 91 -19.07 -0.35 12.44
CA ALA A 91 -18.25 -1.50 12.80
C ALA A 91 -18.81 -2.76 12.15
N VAL A 92 -17.98 -3.49 11.42
CA VAL A 92 -18.33 -4.74 10.75
C VAL A 92 -17.22 -5.77 10.93
N ALA A 93 -17.57 -7.07 10.92
CA ALA A 93 -16.59 -8.14 10.87
C ALA A 93 -16.44 -8.66 9.44
N SER A 94 -15.24 -9.06 9.07
CA SER A 94 -15.00 -9.83 7.85
C SER A 94 -15.24 -11.31 8.15
N GLY A 95 -16.17 -11.94 7.41
CA GLY A 95 -16.61 -13.32 7.66
C GLY A 95 -17.77 -13.41 8.66
N ASP A 96 -17.99 -14.63 9.22
CA ASP A 96 -19.12 -14.94 10.08
C ASP A 96 -18.80 -14.72 11.58
N GLN A 97 -17.79 -13.90 11.89
CA GLN A 97 -17.37 -13.61 13.25
C GLN A 97 -18.17 -12.44 13.85
N PRO A 98 -18.32 -12.38 15.19
CA PRO A 98 -18.94 -11.23 15.83
C PRO A 98 -18.13 -9.96 15.54
N GLY A 99 -18.85 -8.83 15.45
CA GLY A 99 -18.22 -7.51 15.25
C GLY A 99 -17.20 -7.21 16.34
N GLY A 100 -16.14 -6.49 15.98
CA GLY A 100 -15.10 -6.08 16.91
C GLY A 100 -15.55 -5.00 17.89
N ASP A 101 -14.77 -4.84 18.94
CA ASP A 101 -14.98 -3.82 19.94
C ASP A 101 -14.34 -2.51 19.45
N TRP A 102 -15.16 -1.69 18.81
CA TRP A 102 -14.77 -0.36 18.33
C TRP A 102 -15.44 0.71 19.18
N LYS A 103 -14.64 1.60 19.75
CA LYS A 103 -15.17 2.71 20.56
C LYS A 103 -14.24 3.90 20.59
N VAL A 104 -14.82 5.06 20.80
CA VAL A 104 -14.08 6.28 21.13
C VAL A 104 -13.57 6.18 22.58
N GLU A 105 -12.30 6.49 22.79
CA GLU A 105 -11.64 6.47 24.10
C GLU A 105 -10.93 7.80 24.34
N ALA A 106 -11.09 8.36 25.53
CA ALA A 106 -10.35 9.56 25.91
C ALA A 106 -8.88 9.23 26.16
N GLN A 107 -7.98 9.98 25.52
CA GLN A 107 -6.55 9.79 25.66
C GLN A 107 -5.80 11.13 25.59
N SER A 108 -5.25 11.57 26.72
CA SER A 108 -4.56 12.87 26.80
C SER A 108 -3.26 12.96 25.98
N ALA A 109 -2.61 11.81 25.72
CA ALA A 109 -1.40 11.70 24.90
C ALA A 109 -1.69 11.32 23.44
N ALA A 110 -2.90 11.60 22.95
CA ALA A 110 -3.28 11.40 21.55
C ALA A 110 -2.55 12.40 20.63
N PRO A 111 -2.31 12.05 19.35
CA PRO A 111 -1.84 12.99 18.33
C PRO A 111 -2.75 14.19 18.15
N SER A 112 -4.09 13.98 18.19
CA SER A 112 -5.07 15.01 18.48
C SER A 112 -5.82 14.66 19.77
N SER A 113 -6.07 15.67 20.60
CA SER A 113 -6.75 15.47 21.89
C SER A 113 -8.16 16.04 21.85
N PRO A 114 -9.12 15.46 22.58
CA PRO A 114 -8.92 14.54 23.71
C PRO A 114 -9.15 13.05 23.39
N ASN A 115 -9.58 12.68 22.20
CA ASN A 115 -10.10 11.35 21.91
C ASN A 115 -9.33 10.62 20.81
N VAL A 116 -9.38 9.29 20.88
CA VAL A 116 -8.91 8.37 19.83
C VAL A 116 -9.98 7.31 19.58
N VAL A 117 -9.84 6.55 18.51
CA VAL A 117 -10.62 5.33 18.31
C VAL A 117 -9.81 4.13 18.76
N LEU A 118 -10.37 3.37 19.69
CA LEU A 118 -9.89 2.06 20.10
C LEU A 118 -10.56 0.99 19.25
N GLY A 119 -9.78 0.12 18.65
CA GLY A 119 -10.22 -1.12 18.03
C GLY A 119 -9.59 -2.31 18.72
N ALA A 120 -10.39 -3.31 19.08
CA ALA A 120 -9.89 -4.52 19.72
C ALA A 120 -10.46 -5.77 19.06
N SER A 121 -9.61 -6.80 18.98
CA SER A 121 -9.99 -8.13 18.54
C SER A 121 -9.28 -9.16 19.41
N SER A 122 -10.03 -10.13 19.92
CA SER A 122 -9.52 -11.20 20.80
C SER A 122 -9.35 -12.54 20.10
N CYS A 123 -9.70 -12.63 18.83
CA CYS A 123 -9.73 -13.88 18.08
C CYS A 123 -8.59 -13.88 17.02
N PRO A 124 -7.74 -14.93 16.97
CA PRO A 124 -6.60 -15.00 16.05
C PRO A 124 -6.96 -14.89 14.56
N ALA A 125 -8.13 -15.40 14.17
CA ALA A 125 -8.59 -15.38 12.78
C ALA A 125 -9.58 -14.24 12.49
N CYS A 126 -9.88 -13.38 13.46
CA CYS A 126 -10.85 -12.31 13.29
C CYS A 126 -10.25 -11.13 12.50
N VAL A 127 -11.09 -10.54 11.68
CA VAL A 127 -10.82 -9.27 11.00
C VAL A 127 -11.97 -8.31 11.32
N GLN A 128 -11.66 -7.24 11.98
CA GLN A 128 -12.58 -6.21 12.43
C GLN A 128 -12.36 -4.94 11.65
N LEU A 129 -13.42 -4.42 11.03
CA LEU A 129 -13.39 -3.24 10.18
C LEU A 129 -14.19 -2.12 10.82
N LEU A 130 -13.70 -0.90 10.74
CA LEU A 130 -14.46 0.31 11.05
C LEU A 130 -14.52 1.15 9.78
N VAL A 131 -15.69 1.19 9.14
CA VAL A 131 -15.91 1.68 7.78
C VAL A 131 -16.53 3.07 7.81
N ALA A 132 -15.93 4.03 7.12
CA ALA A 132 -16.50 5.36 6.93
C ALA A 132 -17.75 5.29 6.03
N GLN A 133 -18.88 5.81 6.52
CA GLN A 133 -20.16 5.75 5.85
C GLN A 133 -20.37 6.92 4.90
N GLY A 134 -20.98 6.66 3.74
CA GLY A 134 -21.39 7.70 2.81
C GLY A 134 -20.29 8.18 1.85
N PHE A 135 -19.08 7.60 1.91
CA PHE A 135 -17.95 8.00 1.08
C PHE A 135 -17.40 6.82 0.30
N GLN A 136 -17.11 7.04 -0.98
CA GLN A 136 -16.45 6.08 -1.85
C GLN A 136 -15.34 6.77 -2.63
N TYR A 137 -14.21 6.09 -2.78
CA TYR A 137 -13.03 6.59 -3.47
C TYR A 137 -12.57 5.59 -4.52
N GLU A 138 -12.18 6.07 -5.66
CA GLU A 138 -11.54 5.26 -6.71
C GLU A 138 -10.03 5.18 -6.46
N TYR A 139 -9.42 6.35 -6.32
CA TYR A 139 -8.00 6.51 -6.02
C TYR A 139 -7.84 7.28 -4.70
N PRO A 140 -7.91 6.59 -3.55
CA PRO A 140 -7.76 7.25 -2.26
C PRO A 140 -6.31 7.56 -1.94
N GLU A 141 -6.12 8.68 -1.24
CA GLU A 141 -5.01 8.88 -0.33
C GLU A 141 -5.55 8.78 1.10
N LEU A 142 -5.01 7.84 1.87
CA LEU A 142 -5.36 7.61 3.26
C LEU A 142 -4.16 7.90 4.14
N VAL A 143 -4.38 8.64 5.21
CA VAL A 143 -3.37 8.87 6.25
C VAL A 143 -4.01 8.64 7.59
N VAL A 144 -3.34 7.89 8.47
CA VAL A 144 -3.82 7.61 9.82
C VAL A 144 -2.66 7.53 10.79
N ARG A 145 -2.87 8.01 12.01
CA ARG A 145 -2.00 7.74 13.15
C ARG A 145 -2.42 6.44 13.79
N ILE A 146 -1.48 5.52 13.94
CA ILE A 146 -1.71 4.18 14.52
C ILE A 146 -0.80 3.94 15.71
N ARG A 147 -1.32 3.23 16.70
CA ARG A 147 -0.57 2.76 17.87
C ARG A 147 -1.10 1.41 18.30
N GLN A 148 -0.24 0.43 18.39
CA GLN A 148 -0.60 -0.90 18.89
C GLN A 148 -0.54 -0.91 20.42
N GLY A 149 -1.44 -1.63 21.07
CA GLY A 149 -1.41 -1.83 22.51
C GLY A 149 -0.20 -2.66 22.96
N ALA A 150 0.24 -2.46 24.20
CA ALA A 150 1.37 -3.20 24.76
C ALA A 150 1.08 -4.70 24.97
N ASP A 151 -0.19 -5.04 25.06
CA ASP A 151 -0.75 -6.39 25.26
C ASP A 151 -0.92 -7.17 23.95
N ALA A 152 -0.71 -6.54 22.81
CA ALA A 152 -0.80 -7.17 21.52
C ALA A 152 0.40 -8.11 21.28
N THR A 153 0.19 -9.39 21.47
CA THR A 153 1.20 -10.44 21.25
C THR A 153 1.32 -10.86 19.80
N SER A 154 0.23 -10.75 19.06
CA SER A 154 0.16 -11.01 17.61
C SER A 154 -1.06 -10.32 17.05
N GLY A 155 -0.89 -9.68 15.91
CA GLY A 155 -2.00 -9.06 15.21
C GLY A 155 -1.58 -7.85 14.40
N GLN A 156 -2.43 -7.49 13.47
CA GLN A 156 -2.14 -6.47 12.47
C GLN A 156 -3.17 -5.36 12.57
N ILE A 157 -2.74 -4.13 12.36
CA ILE A 157 -3.56 -2.92 12.39
C ILE A 157 -3.32 -2.08 11.15
N GLY A 158 -4.32 -1.37 10.66
CA GLY A 158 -4.11 -0.57 9.46
C GLY A 158 -5.38 0.03 8.87
N VAL A 159 -5.40 0.16 7.55
CA VAL A 159 -6.50 0.75 6.80
C VAL A 159 -7.05 -0.22 5.74
N VAL A 160 -8.32 -0.04 5.42
CA VAL A 160 -8.99 -0.72 4.29
C VAL A 160 -9.43 0.30 3.26
N PHE A 161 -9.43 -0.10 2.00
CA PHE A 161 -9.87 0.70 0.86
C PHE A 161 -10.39 -0.18 -0.27
N GLY A 162 -11.06 0.43 -1.25
CA GLY A 162 -11.74 -0.32 -2.30
C GLY A 162 -12.78 -1.30 -1.74
N LEU A 163 -13.30 -1.03 -0.52
CA LEU A 163 -14.20 -1.91 0.18
C LEU A 163 -15.58 -1.88 -0.49
N LYS A 164 -15.99 -3.03 -1.01
CA LYS A 164 -17.32 -3.29 -1.56
C LYS A 164 -18.26 -3.86 -0.50
N ASP A 165 -17.74 -4.80 0.24
CA ASP A 165 -18.37 -5.52 1.34
C ASP A 165 -17.29 -6.18 2.21
N PRO A 166 -17.63 -6.81 3.35
CA PRO A 166 -16.66 -7.43 4.25
C PRO A 166 -15.87 -8.62 3.67
N LYS A 167 -16.19 -9.08 2.44
CA LYS A 167 -15.50 -10.17 1.74
C LYS A 167 -14.70 -9.67 0.52
N ASN A 168 -14.80 -8.37 0.18
CA ASN A 168 -14.18 -7.81 -1.02
C ASN A 168 -13.56 -6.43 -0.72
N TYR A 169 -12.25 -6.40 -0.45
CA TYR A 169 -11.52 -5.18 -0.11
C TYR A 169 -10.00 -5.34 -0.27
N TYR A 170 -9.30 -4.21 -0.29
CA TYR A 170 -7.88 -4.13 -0.02
C TYR A 170 -7.63 -3.70 1.43
N ALA A 171 -6.53 -4.15 2.00
CA ALA A 171 -6.02 -3.62 3.26
C ALA A 171 -4.50 -3.41 3.19
N THR A 172 -4.04 -2.36 3.83
CA THR A 172 -2.64 -2.21 4.22
C THR A 172 -2.56 -2.35 5.73
N VAL A 173 -1.83 -3.36 6.19
CA VAL A 173 -1.74 -3.73 7.59
C VAL A 173 -0.31 -3.78 8.08
N VAL A 174 -0.12 -3.38 9.33
CA VAL A 174 1.16 -3.31 10.03
C VAL A 174 1.11 -4.21 11.25
N ASP A 175 2.12 -5.05 11.40
CA ASP A 175 2.41 -5.75 12.65
C ASP A 175 3.63 -5.07 13.30
N LEU A 176 3.40 -4.25 14.32
CA LEU A 176 4.47 -3.51 14.99
C LEU A 176 5.37 -4.42 15.82
N SER A 177 4.86 -5.57 16.28
CA SER A 177 5.64 -6.57 17.04
C SER A 177 6.60 -7.34 16.14
N GLN A 178 6.13 -7.73 14.95
CA GLN A 178 6.92 -8.41 13.92
C GLN A 178 7.69 -7.44 13.02
N LYS A 179 7.45 -6.12 13.17
CA LYS A 179 8.06 -5.05 12.36
C LYS A 179 7.86 -5.29 10.86
N SER A 180 6.64 -5.62 10.48
CA SER A 180 6.28 -5.90 9.09
C SER A 180 5.08 -5.09 8.66
N ILE A 181 5.00 -4.83 7.36
CA ILE A 181 3.87 -4.20 6.69
C ILE A 181 3.49 -5.04 5.48
N GLU A 182 2.20 -5.17 5.24
CA GLU A 182 1.65 -5.96 4.14
C GLU A 182 0.56 -5.19 3.41
N VAL A 183 0.50 -5.38 2.11
CA VAL A 183 -0.67 -5.05 1.30
C VAL A 183 -1.37 -6.36 0.96
N VAL A 184 -2.63 -6.46 1.32
CA VAL A 184 -3.45 -7.66 1.09
C VAL A 184 -4.68 -7.29 0.26
N ARG A 185 -5.12 -8.26 -0.53
CA ARG A 185 -6.38 -8.23 -1.26
C ARG A 185 -7.26 -9.38 -0.77
N VAL A 186 -8.51 -9.07 -0.48
CA VAL A 186 -9.53 -10.07 -0.14
C VAL A 186 -10.60 -10.04 -1.22
N ILE A 187 -10.85 -11.18 -1.86
CA ILE A 187 -11.92 -11.39 -2.84
C ILE A 187 -12.69 -12.63 -2.46
N GLU A 188 -14.02 -12.50 -2.34
CA GLU A 188 -14.92 -13.57 -1.89
C GLU A 188 -14.46 -14.20 -0.55
N GLY A 189 -13.89 -13.38 0.33
CA GLY A 189 -13.34 -13.80 1.61
C GLY A 189 -12.00 -14.53 1.54
N LYS A 190 -11.41 -14.69 0.34
CA LYS A 190 -10.09 -15.29 0.15
C LYS A 190 -9.01 -14.23 0.12
N GLU A 191 -8.04 -14.36 1.00
CA GLU A 191 -6.94 -13.43 1.10
C GLU A 191 -5.77 -13.78 0.17
N SER A 192 -5.17 -12.74 -0.39
CA SER A 192 -3.91 -12.79 -1.15
C SER A 192 -3.00 -11.68 -0.65
N ILE A 193 -1.78 -12.02 -0.23
CA ILE A 193 -0.75 -11.06 0.11
C ILE A 193 -0.13 -10.58 -1.21
N LEU A 194 -0.28 -9.29 -1.52
CA LEU A 194 0.27 -8.67 -2.73
C LEU A 194 1.72 -8.25 -2.55
N GLY A 195 2.09 -7.88 -1.33
CA GLY A 195 3.46 -7.52 -0.99
C GLY A 195 3.66 -7.42 0.52
N ARG A 196 4.91 -7.65 0.95
CA ARG A 196 5.35 -7.56 2.33
C ARG A 196 6.72 -6.90 2.40
N ALA A 197 6.93 -6.05 3.42
CA ALA A 197 8.22 -5.44 3.70
C ALA A 197 8.48 -5.36 5.21
N ALA A 198 9.75 -5.22 5.57
CA ALA A 198 10.16 -4.93 6.93
C ALA A 198 10.06 -3.41 7.19
N ILE A 199 9.67 -3.05 8.40
CA ILE A 199 9.62 -1.65 8.86
C ILE A 199 10.49 -1.45 10.09
N LYS A 200 10.85 -0.20 10.35
CA LYS A 200 11.46 0.20 11.61
C LYS A 200 10.35 0.78 12.49
N ALA A 201 9.91 0.01 13.46
CA ALA A 201 8.85 0.41 14.36
C ALA A 201 9.22 0.15 15.80
N LYS A 202 8.73 0.99 16.70
CA LYS A 202 8.77 0.77 18.13
C LYS A 202 7.35 0.48 18.61
N PRO A 203 7.12 -0.69 19.22
CA PRO A 203 5.83 -0.99 19.83
C PRO A 203 5.39 0.12 20.78
N VAL A 204 4.10 0.35 20.90
CA VAL A 204 3.45 1.34 21.77
C VAL A 204 3.73 2.83 21.46
N GLU A 205 4.52 3.15 20.46
CA GLU A 205 4.65 4.51 19.94
C GLU A 205 3.59 4.81 18.86
N TRP A 206 3.32 6.09 18.61
CA TRP A 206 2.47 6.52 17.53
C TRP A 206 3.25 6.56 16.22
N HIS A 207 2.73 5.87 15.23
CA HIS A 207 3.27 5.84 13.87
C HIS A 207 2.30 6.46 12.87
N THR A 208 2.79 6.84 11.71
CA THR A 208 1.98 7.32 10.60
C THR A 208 1.96 6.25 9.51
N LEU A 209 0.76 5.78 9.17
CA LEU A 209 0.52 4.96 8.00
C LEU A 209 -0.13 5.83 6.94
N ARG A 210 0.48 5.90 5.74
CA ARG A 210 -0.10 6.55 4.56
C ARG A 210 -0.18 5.53 3.43
N VAL A 211 -1.31 5.51 2.77
CA VAL A 211 -1.59 4.62 1.64
C VAL A 211 -2.13 5.44 0.50
N GLN A 212 -1.60 5.23 -0.68
CA GLN A 212 -2.09 5.84 -1.91
C GLN A 212 -2.41 4.74 -2.91
N ARG A 213 -3.58 4.83 -3.55
CA ARG A 213 -3.84 4.11 -4.77
C ARG A 213 -3.80 5.08 -5.92
N ASN A 214 -3.01 4.79 -6.94
CA ASN A 214 -2.88 5.64 -8.12
C ASN A 214 -2.81 4.80 -9.39
N THR A 215 -3.07 5.45 -10.53
CA THR A 215 -2.90 4.85 -11.84
C THR A 215 -1.70 5.46 -12.54
N ILE A 216 -0.80 4.60 -13.03
CA ILE A 216 0.37 5.00 -13.84
C ILE A 216 0.34 4.18 -15.12
N VAL A 217 0.12 4.85 -16.27
CA VAL A 217 0.09 4.21 -17.59
C VAL A 217 -0.83 2.98 -17.64
N SER A 218 -2.10 3.19 -17.24
CA SER A 218 -3.16 2.16 -17.22
C SER A 218 -2.92 0.98 -16.27
N LYS A 219 -2.06 1.14 -15.29
CA LYS A 219 -1.81 0.18 -14.21
C LYS A 219 -2.04 0.84 -12.87
N ASP A 220 -2.79 0.17 -12.00
CA ASP A 220 -3.03 0.67 -10.65
C ASP A 220 -1.96 0.16 -9.69
N PHE A 221 -1.45 1.07 -8.91
CA PHE A 221 -0.46 0.81 -7.87
C PHE A 221 -1.02 1.19 -6.51
N VAL A 222 -0.72 0.36 -5.52
CA VAL A 222 -0.88 0.68 -4.11
C VAL A 222 0.49 0.99 -3.54
N GLU A 223 0.70 2.23 -3.17
CA GLU A 223 1.92 2.69 -2.52
C GLU A 223 1.68 2.90 -1.04
N THR A 224 2.56 2.38 -0.22
CA THR A 224 2.45 2.40 1.23
C THR A 224 3.66 3.08 1.84
N PHE A 225 3.40 4.04 2.71
CA PHE A 225 4.43 4.79 3.42
C PHE A 225 4.26 4.56 4.92
N PHE A 226 5.36 4.26 5.59
CA PHE A 226 5.41 4.14 7.04
C PHE A 226 6.38 5.18 7.61
N ASP A 227 5.88 6.02 8.53
CA ASP A 227 6.60 7.18 9.07
C ASP A 227 7.28 8.04 7.99
N GLY A 228 6.55 8.29 6.91
CA GLY A 228 6.97 9.12 5.78
C GLY A 228 7.86 8.43 4.75
N SER A 229 8.33 7.20 5.00
CA SER A 229 9.17 6.45 4.06
C SER A 229 8.35 5.51 3.19
N LEU A 230 8.52 5.56 1.85
CA LEU A 230 7.93 4.58 0.94
C LEU A 230 8.46 3.19 1.29
N THR A 231 7.55 2.28 1.59
CA THR A 231 7.88 0.94 2.09
C THR A 231 7.49 -0.16 1.12
N LEU A 232 6.34 -0.02 0.48
CA LEU A 232 5.83 -0.96 -0.53
C LEU A 232 5.22 -0.20 -1.70
N SER A 233 5.36 -0.78 -2.90
CA SER A 233 4.60 -0.44 -4.10
C SER A 233 4.22 -1.73 -4.78
N VAL A 234 2.92 -1.99 -4.92
CA VAL A 234 2.39 -3.21 -5.53
C VAL A 234 1.39 -2.87 -6.63
N GLU A 235 1.40 -3.63 -7.72
CA GLU A 235 0.46 -3.50 -8.83
C GLU A 235 -0.73 -4.43 -8.62
N ASP A 236 -1.96 -3.89 -8.59
CA ASP A 236 -3.19 -4.69 -8.57
C ASP A 236 -4.41 -3.85 -8.98
N GLN A 237 -5.28 -4.41 -9.82
CA GLN A 237 -6.46 -3.74 -10.40
C GLN A 237 -7.78 -4.51 -10.13
N ALA A 238 -7.76 -5.50 -9.25
CA ALA A 238 -8.91 -6.39 -9.08
C ALA A 238 -10.15 -5.70 -8.48
N LEU A 239 -9.95 -4.69 -7.63
CA LEU A 239 -11.04 -3.92 -7.01
C LEU A 239 -10.89 -2.44 -7.39
N GLY A 240 -12.01 -1.82 -7.76
CA GLY A 240 -12.08 -0.38 -8.10
C GLY A 240 -12.59 0.49 -6.97
N VAL A 241 -13.51 1.43 -7.30
CA VAL A 241 -14.19 2.31 -6.35
C VAL A 241 -14.70 1.55 -5.13
N GLY A 242 -14.54 2.10 -3.93
CA GLY A 242 -15.07 1.49 -2.71
C GLY A 242 -14.96 2.39 -1.50
N GLN A 243 -15.50 1.93 -0.38
CA GLN A 243 -15.40 2.62 0.89
C GLN A 243 -13.99 2.47 1.48
N VAL A 244 -13.70 3.30 2.48
CA VAL A 244 -12.44 3.31 3.23
C VAL A 244 -12.70 3.15 4.72
N GLY A 245 -11.69 2.77 5.47
CA GLY A 245 -11.82 2.60 6.91
C GLY A 245 -10.54 2.11 7.58
N MET A 246 -10.70 1.67 8.83
CA MET A 246 -9.63 1.12 9.64
C MET A 246 -9.85 -0.37 9.87
N VAL A 247 -8.77 -1.10 10.17
CA VAL A 247 -8.80 -2.56 10.36
C VAL A 247 -7.93 -2.99 11.54
N VAL A 248 -8.46 -3.95 12.31
CA VAL A 248 -7.72 -4.72 13.32
C VAL A 248 -7.88 -6.20 12.98
N ARG A 249 -6.77 -6.93 12.91
CA ARG A 249 -6.72 -8.35 12.55
C ARG A 249 -5.99 -9.16 13.61
N GLY A 250 -6.48 -10.37 13.85
CA GLY A 250 -5.88 -11.25 14.86
C GLY A 250 -6.13 -10.76 16.30
N GLN A 251 -5.30 -11.19 17.22
CA GLN A 251 -5.35 -10.76 18.62
C GLN A 251 -4.58 -9.44 18.79
N ALA A 252 -5.27 -8.34 18.63
CA ALA A 252 -4.67 -7.01 18.70
C ALA A 252 -5.61 -6.01 19.37
N THR A 253 -5.00 -5.08 20.07
CA THR A 253 -5.61 -3.83 20.52
C THR A 253 -4.88 -2.68 19.82
N ALA A 254 -5.63 -1.79 19.21
CA ALA A 254 -5.08 -0.68 18.44
C ALA A 254 -5.78 0.63 18.75
N ARG A 255 -5.04 1.71 18.68
CA ARG A 255 -5.57 3.07 18.71
C ARG A 255 -5.31 3.75 17.40
N PHE A 256 -6.32 4.47 16.93
CA PHE A 256 -6.30 5.21 15.68
C PHE A 256 -6.67 6.67 15.96
N ASP A 257 -6.00 7.57 15.26
CA ASP A 257 -6.25 8.99 15.36
C ASP A 257 -5.94 9.68 14.04
N ASN A 258 -6.48 10.89 13.83
CA ASN A 258 -6.22 11.69 12.63
C ASN A 258 -6.40 10.86 11.34
N PHE A 259 -7.54 10.17 11.20
CA PHE A 259 -7.83 9.45 9.97
C PHE A 259 -8.26 10.42 8.89
N ASN A 260 -7.47 10.52 7.83
CA ASN A 260 -7.72 11.35 6.68
C ASN A 260 -7.99 10.48 5.45
N ALA A 261 -8.99 10.85 4.67
CA ALA A 261 -9.25 10.27 3.36
C ALA A 261 -9.53 11.38 2.36
N SER A 262 -8.82 11.34 1.24
CA SER A 262 -9.00 12.28 0.14
C SER A 262 -8.80 11.58 -1.20
N PRO A 263 -9.37 12.10 -2.31
CA PRO A 263 -9.00 11.66 -3.63
C PRO A 263 -7.52 11.97 -3.87
N LEU A 264 -6.76 11.01 -4.37
CA LEU A 264 -5.39 11.26 -4.79
C LEU A 264 -5.42 12.10 -6.05
N TYR A 265 -4.98 13.34 -5.94
CA TYR A 265 -4.65 14.10 -7.13
C TYR A 265 -3.35 13.56 -7.70
N SER A 266 -3.41 13.03 -8.90
CA SER A 266 -2.18 12.89 -9.68
C SER A 266 -1.61 14.30 -9.84
N SER A 267 -0.67 14.66 -8.99
CA SER A 267 0.14 15.88 -9.15
C SER A 267 1.10 15.74 -10.34
N ARG A 268 1.16 14.55 -10.92
CA ARG A 268 1.71 14.39 -12.26
C ARG A 268 0.61 14.86 -13.19
N PRO A 269 0.75 16.03 -13.85
CA PRO A 269 -0.05 16.28 -15.01
C PRO A 269 0.08 15.01 -15.85
N LEU A 270 -1.04 14.44 -16.30
CA LEU A 270 -1.02 13.42 -17.34
C LEU A 270 -0.05 13.98 -18.35
N SER A 271 1.19 13.52 -18.33
CA SER A 271 2.25 14.16 -19.08
C SER A 271 1.76 14.14 -20.50
N ALA A 272 1.52 15.33 -21.03
CA ALA A 272 1.49 15.48 -22.46
C ALA A 272 2.65 14.62 -22.92
N PRO A 273 2.45 13.66 -23.85
CA PRO A 273 3.51 12.79 -24.31
C PRO A 273 4.66 13.72 -24.61
N ALA A 274 5.82 13.46 -23.99
CA ALA A 274 7.00 14.25 -24.25
C ALA A 274 7.14 14.26 -25.76
N ALA A 275 7.01 15.45 -26.35
CA ALA A 275 7.29 15.62 -27.76
C ALA A 275 8.78 15.35 -27.90
N TYR A 276 9.12 14.15 -28.37
CA TYR A 276 10.45 13.79 -28.80
C TYR A 276 10.60 14.14 -30.29
#